data_428fa0c8b9d15ef77d47d0ca9ab3b7a0
#
_entry.id   428fa0c8b9d15ef77d47d0ca9ab3b7a0
#
_cell.length_a   1.000
_cell.length_b   1.000
_cell.length_c   1.000
_cell.angle_alpha   90.00
_cell.angle_beta   90.00
_cell.angle_gamma   90.00
#
_symmetry.space_group_name_H-M   'P 1'
#
loop_
_entity.id
_entity.type
_entity.pdbx_description
1 polymer ?
#
loop_
_entity_poly.entity_id
_entity_poly.type
_entity_poly.pdbx_seq_one_letter_code
_entity_poly.pdbx_strand_id
1 'polypeptide(L)'
;EALLREKFNIQVEMSDLYNILAIVSIGDRREDVTALVNALRQLSLHKGGSMKVNDFEIPESPEMIVTPRDAFYNSKKTVRLEDSAGEIAGEMVMAYPPGIPVICLGERITRDVIDYIMLLKQEKCELQGTYDPDVEYIRVLGSNSA
;
A
#
# COMPACT_ATOMS: atom_id res chain seq x y z
N GLU A 1 13.84 -2.04 4.84
CA GLU A 1 14.29 -2.85 3.70
C GLU A 1 15.51 -2.22 3.06
N ALA A 2 15.45 -0.99 2.53
CA ALA A 2 16.56 -0.35 1.81
C ALA A 2 17.91 -0.44 2.54
N LEU A 3 17.94 -0.15 3.84
CA LEU A 3 19.17 -0.24 4.64
C LEU A 3 19.75 -1.66 4.72
N LEU A 4 18.90 -2.69 4.78
CA LEU A 4 19.36 -4.09 4.77
C LEU A 4 20.00 -4.43 3.43
N ARG A 5 19.41 -3.98 2.33
CA ARG A 5 19.94 -4.20 0.98
C ARG A 5 21.24 -3.44 0.74
N GLU A 6 21.26 -2.14 1.03
CA GLU A 6 22.39 -1.27 0.67
C GLU A 6 23.61 -1.44 1.57
N LYS A 7 23.41 -1.62 2.89
CA LYS A 7 24.50 -1.68 3.85
C LYS A 7 24.95 -3.10 4.21
N PHE A 8 24.01 -4.05 4.15
CA PHE A 8 24.26 -5.41 4.61
C PHE A 8 24.19 -6.45 3.51
N ASN A 9 23.81 -6.04 2.29
CA ASN A 9 23.60 -6.93 1.14
C ASN A 9 22.61 -8.07 1.46
N ILE A 10 21.54 -7.73 2.20
CA ILE A 10 20.49 -8.66 2.58
C ILE A 10 19.20 -8.23 1.91
N GLN A 11 18.63 -9.12 1.07
CA GLN A 11 17.32 -8.94 0.46
C GLN A 11 16.29 -9.66 1.31
N VAL A 12 15.25 -8.93 1.73
CA VAL A 12 14.06 -9.51 2.38
C VAL A 12 12.97 -9.73 1.33
N GLU A 13 11.99 -10.57 1.65
CA GLU A 13 10.89 -10.89 0.73
C GLU A 13 9.99 -9.67 0.51
N MET A 14 9.57 -9.04 1.59
CA MET A 14 8.76 -7.82 1.54
C MET A 14 8.89 -7.02 2.83
N SER A 15 8.45 -5.77 2.77
CA SER A 15 8.35 -4.91 3.94
C SER A 15 7.10 -4.03 3.84
N ASP A 16 6.52 -3.70 4.98
CA ASP A 16 5.50 -2.68 5.12
C ASP A 16 5.99 -1.55 6.04
N LEU A 17 5.09 -0.70 6.52
CA LEU A 17 5.43 0.43 7.42
C LEU A 17 6.07 -0.01 8.74
N TYR A 18 5.77 -1.22 9.21
CA TYR A 18 6.14 -1.69 10.55
C TYR A 18 6.93 -2.99 10.54
N ASN A 19 6.86 -3.77 9.47
CA ASN A 19 7.34 -5.12 9.43
C ASN A 19 8.29 -5.36 8.26
N ILE A 20 9.16 -6.33 8.43
CA ILE A 20 9.88 -6.98 7.34
C ILE A 20 9.57 -8.47 7.38
N LEU A 21 9.41 -9.08 6.23
CA LEU A 21 9.27 -10.52 6.08
C LEU A 21 10.51 -11.08 5.38
N ALA A 22 11.12 -12.07 5.98
CA ALA A 22 12.21 -12.81 5.38
C ALA A 22 11.84 -14.30 5.31
N ILE A 23 12.12 -14.95 4.19
CA ILE A 23 11.91 -16.38 4.00
C ILE A 23 13.25 -17.08 4.26
N VAL A 24 13.25 -18.08 5.14
CA VAL A 24 14.37 -18.98 5.34
C VAL A 24 14.05 -20.30 4.65
N SER A 25 14.82 -20.64 3.66
CA SER A 25 14.65 -21.81 2.81
C SER A 25 15.70 -22.90 3.07
N ILE A 26 15.56 -24.04 2.39
CA ILE A 26 16.57 -25.12 2.45
C ILE A 26 17.91 -24.74 1.79
N GLY A 27 17.94 -23.64 1.01
CA GLY A 27 19.17 -23.13 0.39
C GLY A 27 19.97 -22.22 1.32
N ASP A 28 19.37 -21.74 2.41
CA ASP A 28 20.02 -20.84 3.33
C ASP A 28 20.89 -21.59 4.35
N ARG A 29 22.02 -21.00 4.66
CA ARG A 29 22.95 -21.51 5.65
C ARG A 29 22.73 -20.81 6.99
N ARG A 30 23.23 -21.41 8.05
CA ARG A 30 23.18 -20.79 9.38
C ARG A 30 23.86 -19.41 9.42
N GLU A 31 24.89 -19.24 8.62
CA GLU A 31 25.66 -18.01 8.47
C GLU A 31 24.77 -16.89 7.89
N ASP A 32 23.91 -17.20 6.93
CA ASP A 32 23.02 -16.24 6.27
C ASP A 32 21.97 -15.73 7.27
N VAL A 33 21.36 -16.62 8.05
CA VAL A 33 20.42 -16.24 9.12
C VAL A 33 21.13 -15.42 10.21
N THR A 34 22.37 -15.79 10.56
CA THR A 34 23.17 -15.05 11.54
C THR A 34 23.50 -13.65 11.03
N ALA A 35 23.79 -13.51 9.74
CA ALA A 35 24.04 -12.21 9.11
C ALA A 35 22.80 -11.28 9.22
N LEU A 36 21.61 -11.79 8.94
CA LEU A 36 20.37 -11.04 9.11
C LEU A 36 20.17 -10.58 10.57
N VAL A 37 20.34 -11.49 11.54
CA VAL A 37 20.19 -11.16 12.96
C VAL A 37 21.18 -10.08 13.38
N ASN A 38 22.43 -10.17 12.93
CA ASN A 38 23.47 -9.17 13.25
C ASN A 38 23.17 -7.82 12.60
N ALA A 39 22.69 -7.81 11.36
CA ALA A 39 22.26 -6.59 10.69
C ALA A 39 21.12 -5.90 11.44
N LEU A 40 20.10 -6.65 11.85
CA LEU A 40 18.98 -6.13 12.63
C LEU A 40 19.44 -5.58 14.00
N ARG A 41 20.35 -6.25 14.68
CA ARG A 41 20.96 -5.75 15.93
C ARG A 41 21.69 -4.41 15.70
N GLN A 42 22.48 -4.30 14.64
CA GLN A 42 23.16 -3.05 14.33
C GLN A 42 22.17 -1.93 14.02
N LEU A 43 21.11 -2.21 13.23
CA LEU A 43 20.08 -1.24 12.93
C LEU A 43 19.31 -0.80 14.18
N SER A 44 19.05 -1.69 15.12
CA SER A 44 18.36 -1.35 16.38
C SER A 44 19.15 -0.41 17.29
N LEU A 45 20.48 -0.39 17.17
CA LEU A 45 21.35 0.53 17.92
C LEU A 45 21.36 1.94 17.31
N HIS A 46 21.02 2.07 16.05
CA HIS A 46 20.83 3.38 15.44
C HIS A 46 19.48 3.91 15.93
N LYS A 47 19.51 4.95 16.74
CA LYS A 47 18.30 5.73 17.08
C LYS A 47 17.82 6.42 15.80
N GLY A 48 17.21 5.66 14.91
CA GLY A 48 16.33 6.21 13.89
C GLY A 48 15.28 7.04 14.63
N GLY A 49 14.89 8.19 14.06
CA GLY A 49 13.87 9.00 14.69
C GLY A 49 12.70 8.10 15.06
N SER A 50 12.23 8.24 16.29
CA SER A 50 10.98 7.59 16.71
C SER A 50 9.92 8.05 15.72
N MET A 51 9.61 7.19 14.76
CA MET A 51 8.37 7.33 14.04
C MET A 51 7.30 7.30 15.12
N LYS A 52 6.64 8.41 15.37
CA LYS A 52 5.42 8.37 16.16
C LYS A 52 4.51 7.45 15.35
N VAL A 53 4.35 6.23 15.84
CA VAL A 53 3.21 5.41 15.45
C VAL A 53 2.02 6.25 15.86
N ASN A 54 1.55 7.12 14.97
CA ASN A 54 0.22 7.64 15.11
C ASN A 54 -0.65 6.39 15.10
N ASP A 55 -1.60 6.32 16.03
CA ASP A 55 -2.63 5.27 16.06
C ASP A 55 -3.44 5.37 14.75
N PHE A 56 -2.82 4.94 13.65
CA PHE A 56 -3.46 4.94 12.34
C PHE A 56 -4.20 3.63 12.24
N GLU A 57 -5.49 3.72 12.33
CA GLU A 57 -6.36 2.57 12.11
C GLU A 57 -6.38 2.26 10.61
N ILE A 58 -6.13 1.00 10.28
CA ILE A 58 -6.36 0.50 8.92
C ILE A 58 -7.86 0.67 8.66
N PRO A 59 -8.26 1.30 7.54
CA PRO A 59 -9.67 1.51 7.26
C PRO A 59 -10.40 0.17 7.20
N GLU A 60 -11.64 0.17 7.68
CA GLU A 60 -12.51 -0.99 7.47
C GLU A 60 -12.66 -1.29 5.98
N SER A 61 -12.92 -2.57 5.67
CA SER A 61 -13.12 -2.97 4.27
C SER A 61 -14.28 -2.18 3.66
N PRO A 62 -14.04 -1.47 2.55
CA PRO A 62 -15.08 -0.64 1.93
C PRO A 62 -16.27 -1.48 1.44
N GLU A 63 -17.43 -0.86 1.43
CA GLU A 63 -18.65 -1.50 0.94
C GLU A 63 -18.60 -1.70 -0.58
N MET A 64 -18.82 -2.94 -1.03
CA MET A 64 -18.97 -3.27 -2.44
C MET A 64 -20.36 -2.85 -2.94
N ILE A 65 -20.43 -1.83 -3.80
CA ILE A 65 -21.68 -1.27 -4.35
C ILE A 65 -22.02 -1.90 -5.70
N VAL A 66 -21.02 -2.12 -6.52
CA VAL A 66 -21.13 -2.68 -7.87
C VAL A 66 -20.13 -3.79 -8.00
N THR A 67 -20.46 -4.87 -8.71
CA THR A 67 -19.48 -5.95 -8.91
C THR A 67 -18.24 -5.44 -9.62
N PRO A 68 -17.04 -5.98 -9.35
CA PRO A 68 -15.82 -5.56 -10.04
C PRO A 68 -15.93 -5.66 -11.56
N ARG A 69 -16.65 -6.67 -12.06
CA ARG A 69 -16.90 -6.84 -13.48
C ARG A 69 -17.71 -5.66 -14.05
N ASP A 70 -18.83 -5.32 -13.39
CA ASP A 70 -19.69 -4.24 -13.86
C ASP A 70 -18.97 -2.89 -13.75
N ALA A 71 -18.21 -2.67 -12.67
CA ALA A 71 -17.37 -1.49 -12.51
C ALA A 71 -16.29 -1.39 -13.60
N PHE A 72 -15.72 -2.52 -14.03
CA PHE A 72 -14.70 -2.55 -15.08
C PHE A 72 -15.25 -2.06 -16.43
N TYR A 73 -16.44 -2.50 -16.80
CA TYR A 73 -17.08 -2.16 -18.09
C TYR A 73 -17.87 -0.85 -18.06
N ASN A 74 -18.10 -0.28 -16.88
CA ASN A 74 -18.84 0.98 -16.76
C ASN A 74 -17.99 2.17 -17.25
N SER A 75 -18.68 3.25 -17.63
CA SER A 75 -18.04 4.53 -17.91
C SER A 75 -17.33 5.06 -16.67
N LYS A 76 -16.22 5.76 -16.86
CA LYS A 76 -15.42 6.31 -15.77
C LYS A 76 -15.20 7.80 -15.96
N LYS A 77 -15.15 8.52 -14.86
CA LYS A 77 -14.70 9.92 -14.78
C LYS A 77 -13.49 9.99 -13.86
N THR A 78 -12.64 10.96 -14.09
CA THR A 78 -11.48 11.24 -13.24
C THR A 78 -11.82 12.37 -12.28
N VAL A 79 -11.52 12.18 -11.01
CA VAL A 79 -11.71 13.17 -9.95
C VAL A 79 -10.42 13.29 -9.13
N ARG A 80 -10.25 14.38 -8.40
CA ARG A 80 -9.15 14.47 -7.44
C ARG A 80 -9.36 13.44 -6.33
N LEU A 81 -8.29 12.83 -5.84
CA LEU A 81 -8.38 11.85 -4.74
C LEU A 81 -9.12 12.44 -3.53
N GLU A 82 -8.76 13.67 -3.15
CA GLU A 82 -9.34 14.37 -2.00
C GLU A 82 -10.86 14.59 -2.11
N ASP A 83 -11.37 14.70 -3.34
CA ASP A 83 -12.77 14.98 -3.66
C ASP A 83 -13.57 13.69 -3.96
N SER A 84 -12.94 12.53 -3.88
CA SER A 84 -13.54 11.25 -4.29
C SER A 84 -14.41 10.58 -3.21
N ALA A 85 -14.52 11.17 -2.02
CA ALA A 85 -15.33 10.59 -0.94
C ALA A 85 -16.79 10.39 -1.35
N GLY A 86 -17.31 9.17 -1.16
CA GLY A 86 -18.66 8.78 -1.54
C GLY A 86 -18.81 8.28 -2.97
N GLU A 87 -17.84 8.52 -3.84
CA GLU A 87 -17.82 7.98 -5.21
C GLU A 87 -17.55 6.47 -5.19
N ILE A 88 -17.82 5.80 -6.31
CA ILE A 88 -17.57 4.36 -6.48
C ILE A 88 -16.29 4.19 -7.30
N ALA A 89 -15.34 3.43 -6.78
CA ALA A 89 -14.05 3.23 -7.39
C ALA A 89 -14.16 2.57 -8.78
N GLY A 90 -13.56 3.20 -9.77
CA GLY A 90 -13.47 2.72 -11.15
C GLY A 90 -12.10 2.13 -11.49
N GLU A 91 -11.19 2.14 -10.53
CA GLU A 91 -9.88 1.51 -10.58
C GLU A 91 -9.47 1.03 -9.18
N MET A 92 -8.36 0.33 -9.09
CA MET A 92 -7.84 -0.23 -7.84
C MET A 92 -6.66 0.60 -7.37
N VAL A 93 -6.50 0.75 -6.06
CA VAL A 93 -5.29 1.29 -5.44
C VAL A 93 -4.71 0.21 -4.54
N MET A 94 -3.48 -0.17 -4.80
CA MET A 94 -2.77 -1.21 -4.04
C MET A 94 -1.48 -0.64 -3.46
N ALA A 95 -1.16 -1.01 -2.21
CA ALA A 95 0.15 -0.79 -1.64
C ALA A 95 1.08 -1.96 -2.03
N TYR A 96 2.22 -1.68 -2.63
CA TYR A 96 3.16 -2.70 -3.06
C TYR A 96 4.54 -2.49 -2.41
N PRO A 97 5.23 -3.56 -1.99
CA PRO A 97 4.77 -4.91 -1.80
C PRO A 97 3.85 -5.06 -0.58
N PRO A 98 2.98 -6.09 -0.51
CA PRO A 98 2.81 -7.22 -1.42
C PRO A 98 1.74 -7.02 -2.51
N GLY A 99 1.10 -5.88 -2.61
CA GLY A 99 0.02 -5.64 -3.55
C GLY A 99 -1.37 -5.88 -2.94
N ILE A 100 -1.54 -5.53 -1.67
CA ILE A 100 -2.84 -5.59 -0.99
C ILE A 100 -3.67 -4.37 -1.41
N PRO A 101 -4.87 -4.58 -1.96
CA PRO A 101 -5.76 -3.48 -2.32
C PRO A 101 -6.19 -2.67 -1.09
N VAL A 102 -6.05 -1.35 -1.19
CA VAL A 102 -6.65 -0.39 -0.25
C VAL A 102 -8.10 -0.11 -0.65
N ILE A 103 -8.35 -0.09 -1.95
CA ILE A 103 -9.69 0.02 -2.55
C ILE A 103 -9.74 -0.81 -3.83
N CYS A 104 -10.82 -1.53 -4.04
CA CYS A 104 -11.08 -2.31 -5.24
C CYS A 104 -12.12 -1.65 -6.16
N LEU A 105 -12.17 -2.10 -7.41
CA LEU A 105 -13.22 -1.67 -8.34
C LEU A 105 -14.60 -1.98 -7.79
N GLY A 106 -15.49 -1.01 -7.85
CA GLY A 106 -16.88 -1.17 -7.44
C GLY A 106 -17.14 -0.91 -5.96
N GLU A 107 -16.12 -0.64 -5.19
CA GLU A 107 -16.24 -0.26 -3.78
C GLU A 107 -16.47 1.23 -3.60
N ARG A 108 -17.15 1.59 -2.52
CA ARG A 108 -17.37 2.99 -2.13
C ARG A 108 -16.13 3.58 -1.49
N ILE A 109 -15.62 4.66 -2.04
CA ILE A 109 -14.48 5.38 -1.48
C ILE A 109 -14.95 6.13 -0.23
N THR A 110 -14.39 5.77 0.92
CA THR A 110 -14.66 6.47 2.19
C THR A 110 -13.58 7.50 2.48
N ARG A 111 -13.84 8.39 3.43
CA ARG A 111 -12.83 9.37 3.87
C ARG A 111 -11.62 8.67 4.46
N ASP A 112 -11.82 7.63 5.26
CA ASP A 112 -10.75 6.86 5.91
C ASP A 112 -9.84 6.20 4.86
N VAL A 113 -10.40 5.70 3.75
CA VAL A 113 -9.64 5.16 2.61
C VAL A 113 -8.76 6.25 1.99
N ILE A 114 -9.30 7.46 1.77
CA ILE A 114 -8.54 8.58 1.21
C ILE A 114 -7.39 8.96 2.14
N ASP A 115 -7.67 9.12 3.43
CA ASP A 115 -6.70 9.52 4.44
C ASP A 115 -5.59 8.45 4.57
N TYR A 116 -5.93 7.18 4.45
CA TYR A 116 -4.95 6.09 4.43
C TYR A 116 -4.08 6.10 3.17
N ILE A 117 -4.64 6.31 1.98
CA ILE A 117 -3.88 6.46 0.75
C ILE A 117 -2.90 7.64 0.85
N MET A 118 -3.35 8.77 1.40
CA MET A 118 -2.51 9.94 1.60
C MET A 118 -1.36 9.68 2.59
N LEU A 119 -1.61 8.92 3.66
CA LEU A 119 -0.56 8.47 4.57
C LEU A 119 0.48 7.63 3.83
N LEU A 120 0.05 6.62 3.08
CA LEU A 120 0.96 5.76 2.31
C LEU A 120 1.84 6.57 1.35
N LYS A 121 1.28 7.59 0.70
CA LYS A 121 2.03 8.54 -0.14
C LYS A 121 3.07 9.32 0.67
N GLN A 122 2.71 9.85 1.84
CA GLN A 122 3.63 10.59 2.72
C GLN A 122 4.81 9.71 3.17
N GLU A 123 4.53 8.45 3.47
CA GLU A 123 5.52 7.44 3.86
C GLU A 123 6.30 6.87 2.67
N LYS A 124 6.04 7.38 1.46
CA LYS A 124 6.69 6.95 0.20
C LYS A 124 6.51 5.46 -0.10
N CYS A 125 5.39 4.89 0.33
CA CYS A 125 5.00 3.56 -0.11
C CYS A 125 4.70 3.58 -1.61
N GLU A 126 5.12 2.54 -2.31
CA GLU A 126 4.79 2.39 -3.72
C GLU A 126 3.31 2.04 -3.87
N LEU A 127 2.57 2.86 -4.60
CA LEU A 127 1.16 2.63 -4.92
C LEU A 127 1.03 2.20 -6.37
N GLN A 128 0.18 1.22 -6.62
CA GLN A 128 -0.02 0.65 -7.95
C GLN A 128 -1.52 0.45 -8.23
N GLY A 129 -1.85 0.22 -9.51
CA GLY A 129 -3.20 -0.09 -9.98
C GLY A 129 -4.00 1.12 -10.46
N THR A 130 -3.48 2.32 -10.28
CA THR A 130 -4.09 3.58 -10.71
C THR A 130 -3.65 3.99 -12.11
N TYR A 131 -4.48 4.75 -12.79
CA TYR A 131 -4.12 5.40 -14.05
C TYR A 131 -3.11 6.53 -13.85
N ASP A 132 -3.28 7.28 -12.75
CA ASP A 132 -2.34 8.32 -12.34
C ASP A 132 -1.31 7.72 -11.37
N PRO A 133 -0.02 7.62 -11.76
CA PRO A 133 1.02 7.04 -10.90
C PRO A 133 1.23 7.80 -9.60
N ASP A 134 0.97 9.11 -9.60
CA ASP A 134 1.13 9.95 -8.43
C ASP A 134 -0.09 9.91 -7.49
N VAL A 135 -1.17 9.27 -7.94
CA VAL A 135 -2.44 9.13 -7.20
C VAL A 135 -2.95 10.49 -6.69
N GLU A 136 -2.78 11.55 -7.49
CA GLU A 136 -3.43 12.84 -7.27
C GLU A 136 -4.88 12.80 -7.75
N TYR A 137 -5.12 11.98 -8.78
CA TYR A 137 -6.41 11.75 -9.38
C TYR A 137 -6.75 10.26 -9.32
N ILE A 138 -8.04 9.96 -9.17
CA ILE A 138 -8.56 8.59 -9.19
C ILE A 138 -9.72 8.51 -10.17
N ARG A 139 -9.83 7.37 -10.85
CA ARG A 139 -10.99 7.07 -11.69
C ARG A 139 -12.11 6.50 -10.83
N VAL A 140 -13.27 7.09 -10.98
CA VAL A 140 -14.53 6.66 -10.35
C VAL A 140 -15.56 6.36 -11.41
N LEU A 141 -16.61 5.64 -11.07
CA LEU A 141 -17.69 5.36 -12.02
C LEU A 141 -18.36 6.67 -12.46
N GLY A 142 -18.57 6.82 -13.75
CA GLY A 142 -19.38 7.89 -14.31
C GLY A 142 -20.85 7.73 -13.90
N SER A 143 -21.55 8.83 -13.72
CA SER A 143 -23.00 8.79 -13.61
C SER A 143 -23.55 8.18 -14.90
N ASN A 144 -24.22 7.04 -14.84
CA ASN A 144 -25.05 6.62 -15.96
C ASN A 144 -26.11 7.68 -16.13
N SER A 145 -25.95 8.55 -17.13
CA SER A 145 -27.08 9.27 -17.68
C SER A 145 -28.00 8.18 -18.26
N ALA A 146 -29.08 7.89 -17.54
CA ALA A 146 -30.15 7.04 -18.02
C ALA A 146 -30.79 7.66 -19.28
#